data_778924e79fbd4ea96ae1dc8561a83360
#
_entry.id   778924e79fbd4ea96ae1dc8561a83360
#
_cell.length_a   1.000
_cell.length_b   1.000
_cell.length_c   1.000
_cell.angle_alpha   90.00
_cell.angle_beta   90.00
_cell.angle_gamma   90.00
#
_symmetry.space_group_name_H-M   'P 1'
#
loop_
_entity.id
_entity.type
_entity.pdbx_description
1 polymer ?
#
loop_
_entity_poly.entity_id
_entity_poly.type
_entity_poly.pdbx_seq_one_letter_code
_entity_poly.pdbx_strand_id
1 'polypeptide(L)'
;MKTRLIITFIALVSLSCLAERMPSAEEQSPDIGVLPADEEFTSENIEPVAIIMPEIAGFRLKSAPADLTVSLNGEVQEPVSKEGEIRSYLITGIGAVSFSAETYRSLEYPIGELAKRNGLLEIKLEKENGTMRLVGEYSTGIQPKSAYFSPDGRRLFVPLLGQRGVDVFQFDRTLVFEKRLSVPGGTSAGFVEAMTDERRRELWVSNMEENKVHIFDLDTLDYKRSMGTGGVFPKVIAQSPDGSITVVSNWISWDISVFDSQTKELLRRIPVGGTPRGMAFSPDGRFLYTAIFDEPVIAVIDMTVNRVSSRYRLYEGEGAARHVIYRDGRLYVSDMYRGTVNIVNASTGALLVSRRIGPNINTIVLSPDGKRVIASSRGRNNSEDYTRPGPDFGAVYILKAEDLSLEERIWGRNQPTGLAVSPDGRYLVFTDFLDANIELYQDISK
;
A
#
# COMPACT_ATOMS: atom_id res chain seq x y z
N MET A 1 -34.17 8.82 3.87
CA MET A 1 -33.73 9.69 2.77
C MET A 1 -32.18 9.83 2.85
N LYS A 2 -31.41 8.74 2.68
CA LYS A 2 -29.92 8.76 2.71
C LYS A 2 -29.33 7.69 1.77
N THR A 3 -29.88 7.55 0.55
CA THR A 3 -29.48 6.47 -0.37
C THR A 3 -29.02 7.02 -1.73
N ARG A 4 -28.34 8.17 -1.77
CA ARG A 4 -27.99 8.81 -3.07
C ARG A 4 -26.53 9.22 -3.23
N LEU A 5 -25.56 8.58 -2.55
CA LEU A 5 -24.15 8.97 -2.76
C LEU A 5 -23.17 7.82 -3.11
N ILE A 6 -23.63 6.65 -3.49
CA ILE A 6 -22.75 5.49 -3.80
C ILE A 6 -22.85 5.02 -5.27
N ILE A 7 -23.72 5.54 -6.09
CA ILE A 7 -24.00 4.97 -7.44
C ILE A 7 -23.33 5.71 -8.61
N THR A 8 -22.53 6.75 -8.41
CA THR A 8 -21.98 7.54 -9.54
C THR A 8 -20.50 7.30 -9.84
N PHE A 9 -19.94 6.12 -9.56
CA PHE A 9 -18.49 5.85 -9.75
C PHE A 9 -18.18 4.67 -10.67
N ILE A 10 -19.03 4.31 -11.62
CA ILE A 10 -18.77 3.18 -12.55
C ILE A 10 -19.00 3.58 -14.02
N ALA A 11 -18.67 4.76 -14.45
CA ALA A 11 -18.59 5.01 -15.89
C ALA A 11 -17.71 6.23 -16.13
N LEU A 12 -16.51 6.01 -16.60
CA LEU A 12 -15.79 6.79 -17.62
C LEU A 12 -14.29 6.46 -17.56
N VAL A 13 -13.91 5.44 -18.29
CA VAL A 13 -12.55 5.31 -18.83
C VAL A 13 -12.71 5.28 -20.33
N SER A 14 -12.55 6.42 -20.98
CA SER A 14 -12.09 6.46 -22.37
C SER A 14 -11.60 7.86 -22.74
N LEU A 15 -10.34 7.89 -23.17
CA LEU A 15 -9.67 8.82 -24.10
C LEU A 15 -9.95 10.34 -24.02
N SER A 16 -8.88 11.09 -23.77
CA SER A 16 -8.34 11.96 -24.85
C SER A 16 -6.99 12.56 -24.45
N CYS A 17 -5.99 12.25 -25.28
CA CYS A 17 -4.76 13.00 -25.43
C CYS A 17 -5.07 14.33 -26.12
N LEU A 18 -4.71 15.46 -25.53
CA LEU A 18 -4.56 16.73 -26.25
C LEU A 18 -3.33 17.44 -25.67
N ALA A 19 -2.33 17.53 -26.55
CA ALA A 19 -1.13 18.31 -26.35
C ALA A 19 -1.45 19.80 -26.58
N GLU A 20 -1.23 20.65 -25.60
CA GLU A 20 -1.18 22.09 -25.80
C GLU A 20 0.28 22.55 -25.87
N ARG A 21 0.57 23.26 -26.96
CA ARG A 21 1.86 23.88 -27.27
C ARG A 21 2.02 25.15 -26.47
N MET A 22 3.20 25.32 -25.85
CA MET A 22 3.65 26.62 -25.36
C MET A 22 4.20 27.49 -26.49
N PRO A 23 4.05 28.81 -26.41
CA PRO A 23 4.59 29.73 -27.42
C PRO A 23 6.09 29.98 -27.21
N SER A 24 6.80 30.11 -28.33
CA SER A 24 8.21 30.44 -28.43
C SER A 24 8.49 31.88 -27.99
N ALA A 25 9.48 32.07 -27.14
CA ALA A 25 10.03 33.38 -26.81
C ALA A 25 11.10 33.75 -27.84
N GLU A 26 10.96 34.93 -28.45
CA GLU A 26 11.96 35.54 -29.33
C GLU A 26 13.14 36.08 -28.51
N GLU A 27 14.34 35.74 -28.96
CA GLU A 27 15.60 36.27 -28.49
C GLU A 27 15.79 37.73 -28.83
N GLN A 28 16.02 38.55 -27.83
CA GLN A 28 16.69 39.87 -28.02
C GLN A 28 18.08 39.78 -27.39
N SER A 29 19.10 39.86 -28.27
CA SER A 29 20.51 39.98 -27.88
C SER A 29 20.85 41.41 -27.47
N PRO A 30 21.59 41.63 -26.38
CA PRO A 30 22.13 42.93 -26.07
C PRO A 30 23.45 43.19 -26.82
N ASP A 31 23.54 44.40 -27.32
CA ASP A 31 24.65 44.99 -28.04
C ASP A 31 25.93 45.02 -27.18
N ILE A 32 27.01 44.39 -27.63
CA ILE A 32 28.31 44.41 -26.94
C ILE A 32 29.21 45.44 -27.64
N GLY A 33 29.44 46.53 -26.91
CA GLY A 33 30.39 47.58 -27.31
C GLY A 33 31.82 47.07 -27.48
N VAL A 34 32.41 47.43 -28.62
CA VAL A 34 33.79 47.10 -28.97
C VAL A 34 34.78 47.93 -28.10
N LEU A 35 35.66 47.27 -27.35
CA LEU A 35 36.81 47.87 -26.71
C LEU A 35 38.04 47.85 -27.65
N PRO A 36 38.96 48.87 -27.57
CA PRO A 36 40.07 49.02 -28.53
C PRO A 36 41.18 48.00 -28.24
N ALA A 37 41.78 47.53 -29.37
CA ALA A 37 42.94 46.70 -29.39
C ALA A 37 44.18 47.56 -28.99
N ASP A 38 45.02 46.94 -28.14
CA ASP A 38 46.49 47.02 -28.11
C ASP A 38 47.02 46.79 -26.68
N GLU A 39 47.25 45.50 -26.37
CA GLU A 39 48.31 45.07 -25.48
C GLU A 39 48.63 43.58 -25.80
N GLU A 40 49.86 43.32 -26.30
CA GLU A 40 50.37 41.97 -26.51
C GLU A 40 50.56 41.29 -25.16
N PHE A 41 49.67 40.34 -24.81
CA PHE A 41 49.93 39.41 -23.73
C PHE A 41 50.71 38.20 -24.26
N THR A 42 51.94 38.06 -23.81
CA THR A 42 52.76 36.86 -23.99
C THR A 42 52.15 35.68 -23.25
N SER A 43 51.85 34.62 -23.98
CA SER A 43 51.30 33.37 -23.44
C SER A 43 52.39 32.58 -22.68
N GLU A 44 52.53 32.82 -21.37
CA GLU A 44 53.15 31.86 -20.45
C GLU A 44 52.04 31.04 -19.78
N ASN A 45 52.01 29.76 -20.09
CA ASN A 45 51.38 28.62 -19.41
C ASN A 45 50.26 28.97 -18.39
N ILE A 46 49.11 29.38 -18.88
CA ILE A 46 47.88 29.31 -18.10
C ILE A 46 47.26 27.97 -18.39
N GLU A 47 47.34 27.02 -17.44
CA GLU A 47 46.50 25.83 -17.48
C GLU A 47 45.06 26.31 -17.59
N PRO A 48 44.25 25.74 -18.48
CA PRO A 48 42.85 26.15 -18.62
C PRO A 48 42.14 25.86 -17.30
N VAL A 49 41.87 26.91 -16.51
CA VAL A 49 40.96 26.83 -15.39
C VAL A 49 39.62 26.45 -15.96
N ALA A 50 39.21 25.23 -15.71
CA ALA A 50 37.87 24.76 -16.11
C ALA A 50 36.84 25.66 -15.38
N ILE A 51 36.22 26.58 -16.13
CA ILE A 51 35.11 27.40 -15.63
C ILE A 51 33.95 26.44 -15.42
N ILE A 52 33.73 26.00 -14.17
CA ILE A 52 32.57 25.21 -13.80
C ILE A 52 31.38 26.17 -13.74
N MET A 53 30.51 26.08 -14.74
CA MET A 53 29.30 26.89 -14.77
C MET A 53 28.33 26.41 -13.70
N PRO A 54 27.67 27.32 -12.95
CA PRO A 54 26.63 26.94 -12.01
C PRO A 54 25.46 26.28 -12.74
N GLU A 55 24.95 25.21 -12.16
CA GLU A 55 23.77 24.49 -12.68
C GLU A 55 22.50 25.03 -12.02
N ILE A 56 21.39 24.96 -12.72
CA ILE A 56 20.06 25.37 -12.23
C ILE A 56 19.18 24.16 -12.15
N ALA A 57 18.71 23.81 -10.96
CA ALA A 57 17.75 22.74 -10.72
C ALA A 57 16.42 23.29 -10.26
N GLY A 58 15.37 23.17 -11.11
CA GLY A 58 14.00 23.44 -10.75
C GLY A 58 13.23 22.14 -10.55
N PHE A 59 12.60 21.96 -9.38
CA PHE A 59 11.80 20.77 -9.10
C PHE A 59 10.67 21.05 -8.11
N ARG A 60 9.62 20.25 -8.19
CA ARG A 60 8.57 20.14 -7.18
C ARG A 60 8.91 18.97 -6.27
N LEU A 61 8.82 19.15 -4.96
CA LEU A 61 9.18 18.15 -3.97
C LEU A 61 7.96 17.65 -3.20
N LYS A 62 7.74 16.32 -3.25
CA LYS A 62 6.91 15.60 -2.29
C LYS A 62 7.84 14.77 -1.41
N SER A 63 7.74 14.90 -0.10
CA SER A 63 8.69 14.27 0.80
C SER A 63 8.05 13.58 2.00
N ALA A 64 8.78 12.61 2.54
CA ALA A 64 8.47 11.96 3.81
C ALA A 64 9.76 11.82 4.65
N PRO A 65 9.86 12.53 5.80
CA PRO A 65 8.82 13.39 6.39
C PRO A 65 8.53 14.64 5.53
N ALA A 66 7.35 15.24 5.72
CA ALA A 66 6.93 16.39 4.92
C ALA A 66 7.73 17.67 5.22
N ASP A 67 8.33 17.74 6.39
CA ASP A 67 9.08 18.89 6.92
C ASP A 67 10.60 18.79 6.76
N LEU A 68 11.08 17.89 5.87
CA LEU A 68 12.52 17.78 5.62
C LEU A 68 13.13 19.11 5.13
N THR A 69 14.38 19.31 5.47
CA THR A 69 15.21 20.44 5.04
C THR A 69 15.90 20.12 3.72
N VAL A 70 15.88 21.08 2.80
CA VAL A 70 16.66 21.04 1.55
C VAL A 70 17.83 22.00 1.71
N SER A 71 19.05 21.56 1.40
CA SER A 71 20.24 22.44 1.45
C SER A 71 21.16 22.20 0.25
N LEU A 72 21.87 23.23 -0.17
CA LEU A 72 22.95 23.14 -1.15
C LEU A 72 24.28 23.40 -0.44
N ASN A 73 25.18 22.44 -0.43
CA ASN A 73 26.47 22.53 0.28
C ASN A 73 26.35 22.99 1.75
N GLY A 74 25.26 22.57 2.42
CA GLY A 74 24.96 22.94 3.81
C GLY A 74 24.16 24.22 4.00
N GLU A 75 23.96 25.04 2.97
CA GLU A 75 23.10 26.23 3.04
C GLU A 75 21.64 25.85 2.77
N VAL A 76 20.76 26.17 3.72
CA VAL A 76 19.32 25.87 3.62
C VAL A 76 18.71 26.64 2.45
N GLN A 77 17.92 25.92 1.66
CA GLN A 77 17.20 26.47 0.52
C GLN A 77 15.71 26.59 0.86
N GLU A 78 15.18 27.79 0.71
CA GLU A 78 13.75 28.01 0.90
C GLU A 78 12.95 27.70 -0.38
N PRO A 79 11.75 27.14 -0.25
CA PRO A 79 10.92 26.88 -1.42
C PRO A 79 10.44 28.20 -2.03
N VAL A 80 10.47 28.30 -3.35
CA VAL A 80 9.93 29.46 -4.10
C VAL A 80 8.40 29.50 -4.10
N SER A 81 7.75 28.36 -3.91
CA SER A 81 6.30 28.25 -3.71
C SER A 81 5.93 26.97 -2.96
N LYS A 82 4.73 26.98 -2.37
CA LYS A 82 4.14 25.82 -1.70
C LYS A 82 2.68 25.67 -2.11
N GLU A 83 2.31 24.48 -2.58
CA GLU A 83 0.96 24.09 -2.94
C GLU A 83 0.57 22.82 -2.16
N GLY A 84 -0.21 22.97 -1.09
CA GLY A 84 -0.47 21.89 -0.14
C GLY A 84 0.82 21.41 0.53
N GLU A 85 1.14 20.15 0.40
CA GLU A 85 2.39 19.54 0.91
C GLU A 85 3.53 19.56 -0.12
N ILE A 86 3.25 19.96 -1.37
CA ILE A 86 4.26 20.03 -2.42
C ILE A 86 4.97 21.37 -2.35
N ARG A 87 6.29 21.33 -2.25
CA ARG A 87 7.17 22.51 -2.24
C ARG A 87 7.91 22.60 -3.57
N SER A 88 7.98 23.79 -4.15
CA SER A 88 8.74 24.03 -5.37
C SER A 88 10.05 24.73 -5.05
N TYR A 89 11.12 24.25 -5.64
CA TYR A 89 12.48 24.80 -5.46
C TYR A 89 13.07 25.21 -6.80
N LEU A 90 13.86 26.28 -6.76
CA LEU A 90 14.75 26.71 -7.83
C LEU A 90 16.11 26.95 -7.21
N ILE A 91 17.04 26.02 -7.40
CA ILE A 91 18.37 26.03 -6.77
C ILE A 91 19.40 26.26 -7.85
N THR A 92 20.31 27.22 -7.63
CA THR A 92 21.37 27.56 -8.56
C THR A 92 22.71 27.44 -7.84
N GLY A 93 23.64 26.68 -8.40
CA GLY A 93 24.98 26.55 -7.82
C GLY A 93 25.76 25.36 -8.37
N ILE A 94 26.77 24.96 -7.61
CA ILE A 94 27.66 23.82 -7.88
C ILE A 94 27.68 22.96 -6.62
N GLY A 95 27.63 21.65 -6.76
CA GLY A 95 27.77 20.72 -5.65
C GLY A 95 26.59 19.77 -5.48
N ALA A 96 26.29 19.39 -4.24
CA ALA A 96 25.24 18.44 -3.89
C ALA A 96 24.08 19.12 -3.15
N VAL A 97 22.86 18.75 -3.53
CA VAL A 97 21.63 19.07 -2.81
C VAL A 97 21.33 17.97 -1.82
N SER A 98 21.28 18.31 -0.54
CA SER A 98 20.97 17.40 0.55
C SER A 98 19.52 17.51 0.98
N PHE A 99 18.90 16.38 1.28
CA PHE A 99 17.57 16.24 1.86
C PHE A 99 17.73 15.61 3.25
N SER A 100 17.38 16.34 4.30
CA SER A 100 17.62 15.90 5.68
C SER A 100 16.43 16.17 6.59
N ALA A 101 16.27 15.37 7.63
CA ALA A 101 15.36 15.60 8.73
C ALA A 101 15.94 15.01 10.01
N GLU A 102 15.57 15.55 11.17
CA GLU A 102 16.00 15.03 12.47
C GLU A 102 15.64 13.56 12.63
N THR A 103 16.57 12.73 13.10
CA THR A 103 16.44 11.28 13.28
C THR A 103 16.34 10.45 12.00
N TYR A 104 16.53 11.05 10.83
CA TYR A 104 16.52 10.37 9.54
C TYR A 104 17.88 10.45 8.85
N ARG A 105 18.19 9.44 8.03
CA ARG A 105 19.39 9.44 7.18
C ARG A 105 19.20 10.45 6.05
N SER A 106 20.17 11.32 5.89
CA SER A 106 20.17 12.28 4.78
C SER A 106 20.41 11.58 3.44
N LEU A 107 19.80 12.16 2.39
CA LEU A 107 20.06 11.79 1.00
C LEU A 107 20.71 12.97 0.30
N GLU A 108 21.64 12.70 -0.61
CA GLU A 108 22.34 13.71 -1.40
C GLU A 108 22.26 13.38 -2.88
N TYR A 109 22.10 14.42 -3.69
CA TYR A 109 22.12 14.33 -5.15
C TYR A 109 22.98 15.46 -5.72
N PRO A 110 23.89 15.18 -6.68
CA PRO A 110 24.52 16.22 -7.45
C PRO A 110 23.47 17.14 -8.10
N ILE A 111 23.67 18.48 -8.04
CA ILE A 111 22.70 19.43 -8.57
C ILE A 111 22.41 19.17 -10.07
N GLY A 112 23.40 18.77 -10.85
CA GLY A 112 23.25 18.43 -12.26
C GLY A 112 22.42 17.20 -12.53
N GLU A 113 22.28 16.28 -11.59
CA GLU A 113 21.34 15.17 -11.69
C GLU A 113 19.91 15.65 -11.45
N LEU A 114 19.70 16.54 -10.47
CA LEU A 114 18.40 17.13 -10.21
C LEU A 114 17.94 18.05 -11.33
N ALA A 115 18.85 18.81 -11.94
CA ALA A 115 18.57 19.67 -13.08
C ALA A 115 18.02 18.90 -14.29
N LYS A 116 18.38 17.62 -14.44
CA LYS A 116 17.87 16.73 -15.50
C LYS A 116 16.48 16.13 -15.18
N ARG A 117 16.04 16.21 -13.91
CA ARG A 117 14.76 15.67 -13.44
C ARG A 117 13.68 16.74 -13.53
N ASN A 118 13.04 16.87 -14.68
CA ASN A 118 11.87 17.75 -14.84
C ASN A 118 10.65 17.12 -14.15
N GLY A 119 10.03 17.81 -13.18
CA GLY A 119 8.76 17.39 -12.60
C GLY A 119 8.77 17.21 -11.08
N LEU A 120 7.99 16.24 -10.61
CA LEU A 120 7.84 15.95 -9.18
C LEU A 120 8.96 15.01 -8.72
N LEU A 121 9.78 15.51 -7.80
CA LEU A 121 10.77 14.71 -7.08
C LEU A 121 10.13 14.13 -5.82
N GLU A 122 10.18 12.82 -5.67
CA GLU A 122 9.66 12.11 -4.50
C GLU A 122 10.84 11.61 -3.65
N ILE A 123 10.91 12.12 -2.41
CA ILE A 123 11.98 11.77 -1.44
C ILE A 123 11.36 11.11 -0.21
N LYS A 124 11.84 9.91 0.12
CA LYS A 124 11.59 9.23 1.39
C LYS A 124 12.89 9.09 2.15
N LEU A 125 12.91 9.48 3.42
CA LEU A 125 14.06 9.28 4.29
C LEU A 125 13.83 8.07 5.20
N GLU A 126 14.87 7.27 5.38
CA GLU A 126 14.89 6.17 6.34
C GLU A 126 15.25 6.66 7.74
N LYS A 127 14.58 6.11 8.76
CA LYS A 127 14.89 6.43 10.15
C LYS A 127 16.26 5.87 10.54
N GLU A 128 17.13 6.70 11.15
CA GLU A 128 18.50 6.30 11.52
C GLU A 128 18.58 5.09 12.43
N ASN A 129 17.76 5.11 13.49
CA ASN A 129 17.75 4.10 14.55
C ASN A 129 16.52 3.17 14.45
N GLY A 130 15.91 3.05 13.27
CA GLY A 130 14.83 2.11 13.03
C GLY A 130 15.31 0.66 13.05
N THR A 131 14.40 -0.27 13.37
CA THR A 131 14.67 -1.70 13.33
C THR A 131 14.45 -2.29 11.94
N MET A 132 13.73 -1.58 11.10
CA MET A 132 13.43 -2.01 9.73
C MET A 132 14.39 -1.35 8.73
N ARG A 133 14.94 -2.17 7.84
CA ARG A 133 15.87 -1.73 6.76
C ARG A 133 15.30 -2.10 5.41
N LEU A 134 15.26 -1.14 4.51
CA LEU A 134 14.87 -1.39 3.11
C LEU A 134 15.89 -2.33 2.45
N VAL A 135 15.38 -3.46 1.95
CA VAL A 135 16.15 -4.42 1.14
C VAL A 135 16.08 -4.03 -0.33
N GLY A 136 14.90 -3.62 -0.79
CA GLY A 136 14.68 -3.19 -2.16
C GLY A 136 13.23 -2.86 -2.48
N GLU A 137 13.06 -2.19 -3.60
CA GLU A 137 11.79 -1.88 -4.24
C GLU A 137 11.68 -2.71 -5.53
N TYR A 138 10.53 -3.32 -5.78
CA TYR A 138 10.35 -4.24 -6.90
C TYR A 138 9.08 -3.89 -7.66
N SER A 139 9.19 -3.77 -8.99
CA SER A 139 8.05 -3.47 -9.84
C SER A 139 7.03 -4.61 -9.88
N THR A 140 5.76 -4.25 -9.91
CA THR A 140 4.63 -5.15 -10.07
C THR A 140 3.76 -4.75 -11.26
N GLY A 141 2.66 -5.46 -11.47
CA GLY A 141 1.58 -4.96 -12.30
C GLY A 141 0.81 -3.82 -11.62
N ILE A 142 -0.17 -3.28 -12.36
CA ILE A 142 -0.93 -2.09 -11.97
C ILE A 142 -1.81 -2.37 -10.75
N GLN A 143 -1.76 -1.47 -9.76
CA GLN A 143 -2.55 -1.48 -8.55
C GLN A 143 -2.42 -2.80 -7.74
N PRO A 144 -1.19 -3.13 -7.26
CA PRO A 144 -0.98 -4.27 -6.38
C PRO A 144 -1.82 -4.10 -5.10
N LYS A 145 -2.75 -5.03 -4.86
CA LYS A 145 -3.80 -4.84 -3.85
C LYS A 145 -3.51 -5.45 -2.51
N SER A 146 -2.91 -6.61 -2.52
CA SER A 146 -2.53 -7.37 -1.33
C SER A 146 -1.22 -8.11 -1.58
N ALA A 147 -0.64 -8.68 -0.54
CA ALA A 147 0.57 -9.47 -0.61
C ALA A 147 0.46 -10.67 0.34
N TYR A 148 0.97 -11.83 -0.06
CA TYR A 148 0.94 -13.06 0.73
C TYR A 148 2.19 -13.88 0.50
N PHE A 149 2.88 -14.25 1.57
CA PHE A 149 3.92 -15.26 1.47
C PHE A 149 3.30 -16.66 1.35
N SER A 150 3.94 -17.54 0.58
CA SER A 150 3.67 -18.96 0.67
C SER A 150 3.99 -19.47 2.08
N PRO A 151 3.34 -20.57 2.55
CA PRO A 151 3.58 -21.10 3.90
C PRO A 151 5.04 -21.48 4.18
N ASP A 152 5.76 -21.92 3.15
CA ASP A 152 7.21 -22.24 3.22
C ASP A 152 8.11 -21.00 3.10
N GLY A 153 7.52 -19.80 2.90
CA GLY A 153 8.22 -18.55 2.78
C GLY A 153 9.02 -18.36 1.50
N ARG A 154 8.90 -19.26 0.50
CA ARG A 154 9.73 -19.20 -0.71
C ARG A 154 9.14 -18.36 -1.84
N ARG A 155 7.86 -18.05 -1.76
CA ARG A 155 7.16 -17.23 -2.76
C ARG A 155 6.36 -16.12 -2.11
N LEU A 156 6.22 -15.03 -2.85
CA LEU A 156 5.30 -13.93 -2.54
C LEU A 156 4.29 -13.83 -3.68
N PHE A 157 3.00 -13.79 -3.33
CA PHE A 157 1.88 -13.60 -4.25
C PHE A 157 1.32 -12.19 -4.12
N VAL A 158 1.15 -11.50 -5.25
CA VAL A 158 0.68 -10.11 -5.29
C VAL A 158 -0.50 -9.99 -6.25
N PRO A 159 -1.76 -10.10 -5.78
CA PRO A 159 -2.96 -9.85 -6.57
C PRO A 159 -3.02 -8.42 -7.10
N LEU A 160 -3.41 -8.26 -8.38
CA LEU A 160 -3.44 -7.00 -9.10
C LEU A 160 -4.86 -6.53 -9.34
N LEU A 161 -5.25 -5.37 -8.76
CA LEU A 161 -6.59 -4.83 -8.94
C LEU A 161 -6.74 -4.18 -10.34
N GLY A 162 -5.76 -3.43 -10.79
CA GLY A 162 -5.79 -2.69 -12.05
C GLY A 162 -5.29 -3.49 -13.25
N GLN A 163 -4.88 -4.72 -13.05
CA GLN A 163 -4.36 -5.59 -14.10
C GLN A 163 -4.81 -7.04 -13.90
N ARG A 164 -4.83 -7.82 -14.98
CA ARG A 164 -5.21 -9.23 -14.91
C ARG A 164 -4.13 -10.06 -14.26
N GLY A 165 -4.49 -10.85 -13.24
CA GLY A 165 -3.65 -11.89 -12.66
C GLY A 165 -3.03 -11.55 -11.32
N VAL A 166 -2.09 -12.40 -10.94
CA VAL A 166 -1.33 -12.35 -9.69
C VAL A 166 0.15 -12.42 -10.01
N ASP A 167 0.92 -11.44 -9.58
CA ASP A 167 2.37 -11.52 -9.70
C ASP A 167 2.93 -12.46 -8.65
N VAL A 168 3.86 -13.31 -9.06
CA VAL A 168 4.57 -14.25 -8.21
C VAL A 168 6.04 -13.89 -8.21
N PHE A 169 6.60 -13.76 -7.03
CA PHE A 169 8.03 -13.55 -6.83
C PHE A 169 8.61 -14.73 -6.05
N GLN A 170 9.76 -15.21 -6.47
CA GLN A 170 10.61 -16.05 -5.63
C GLN A 170 11.23 -15.19 -4.54
N PHE A 171 11.30 -15.73 -3.33
CA PHE A 171 11.87 -15.04 -2.18
C PHE A 171 13.00 -15.87 -1.56
N ASP A 172 14.18 -15.28 -1.52
CA ASP A 172 15.35 -15.69 -0.74
C ASP A 172 16.09 -14.42 -0.30
N ARG A 173 15.62 -13.79 0.80
CA ARG A 173 16.09 -12.51 1.32
C ARG A 173 15.90 -11.31 0.37
N THR A 174 15.73 -11.55 -0.91
CA THR A 174 15.37 -10.59 -1.96
C THR A 174 14.21 -11.15 -2.75
N LEU A 175 13.59 -10.33 -3.61
CA LEU A 175 12.50 -10.78 -4.48
C LEU A 175 12.99 -10.84 -5.93
N VAL A 176 12.65 -11.93 -6.61
CA VAL A 176 12.88 -12.10 -8.04
C VAL A 176 11.53 -12.44 -8.69
N PHE A 177 11.10 -11.63 -9.67
CA PHE A 177 9.87 -11.90 -10.40
C PHE A 177 9.96 -13.28 -11.08
N GLU A 178 9.01 -14.17 -10.77
CA GLU A 178 8.95 -15.51 -11.33
C GLU A 178 8.03 -15.54 -12.56
N LYS A 179 6.78 -15.18 -12.36
CA LYS A 179 5.77 -15.10 -13.43
C LYS A 179 4.50 -14.38 -12.96
N ARG A 180 3.61 -14.09 -13.88
CA ARG A 180 2.23 -13.67 -13.58
C ARG A 180 1.27 -14.83 -13.83
N LEU A 181 0.48 -15.18 -12.81
CA LEU A 181 -0.59 -16.17 -12.94
C LEU A 181 -1.71 -15.59 -13.80
N SER A 182 -2.21 -16.39 -14.71
CA SER A 182 -3.32 -16.04 -15.59
C SER A 182 -4.38 -17.15 -15.61
N VAL A 183 -5.60 -16.76 -15.96
CA VAL A 183 -6.72 -17.70 -16.10
C VAL A 183 -6.86 -18.06 -17.57
N PRO A 184 -6.89 -19.34 -17.95
CA PRO A 184 -7.11 -19.78 -19.34
C PRO A 184 -8.42 -19.22 -19.91
N GLY A 185 -8.38 -18.77 -21.15
CA GLY A 185 -9.53 -18.10 -21.80
C GLY A 185 -9.67 -16.63 -21.46
N GLY A 186 -8.81 -16.10 -20.60
CA GLY A 186 -8.81 -14.70 -20.17
C GLY A 186 -9.71 -14.46 -18.96
N THR A 187 -9.55 -13.30 -18.37
CA THR A 187 -10.31 -12.80 -17.21
C THR A 187 -10.31 -11.28 -17.22
N SER A 188 -11.18 -10.65 -16.43
CA SER A 188 -11.11 -9.22 -16.14
C SER A 188 -9.94 -8.90 -15.21
N ALA A 189 -9.58 -7.64 -15.05
CA ALA A 189 -8.83 -7.15 -13.90
C ALA A 189 -9.63 -7.41 -12.59
N GLY A 190 -9.22 -6.87 -11.46
CA GLY A 190 -10.01 -6.97 -10.24
C GLY A 190 -9.56 -8.06 -9.28
N PHE A 191 -8.34 -8.57 -9.38
CA PHE A 191 -7.77 -9.49 -8.38
C PHE A 191 -7.49 -8.73 -7.08
N VAL A 192 -7.99 -9.25 -5.94
CA VAL A 192 -8.04 -8.47 -4.69
C VAL A 192 -7.24 -9.09 -3.57
N GLU A 193 -7.59 -10.31 -3.18
CA GLU A 193 -7.01 -10.99 -2.01
C GLU A 193 -6.66 -12.42 -2.37
N ALA A 194 -5.65 -12.96 -1.71
CA ALA A 194 -5.28 -14.36 -1.83
C ALA A 194 -5.32 -15.07 -0.47
N MET A 195 -5.38 -16.37 -0.51
CA MET A 195 -5.28 -17.27 0.65
C MET A 195 -4.65 -18.58 0.19
N THR A 196 -3.78 -19.14 1.01
CA THR A 196 -3.22 -20.48 0.76
C THR A 196 -3.95 -21.54 1.57
N ASP A 197 -4.39 -22.60 0.92
CA ASP A 197 -4.83 -23.83 1.56
C ASP A 197 -3.67 -24.83 1.56
N GLU A 198 -2.94 -24.89 2.67
CA GLU A 198 -1.75 -25.74 2.80
C GLU A 198 -2.08 -27.23 2.68
N ARG A 199 -3.24 -27.66 3.19
CA ARG A 199 -3.64 -29.08 3.19
C ARG A 199 -3.88 -29.60 1.79
N ARG A 200 -4.40 -28.72 0.89
CA ARG A 200 -4.75 -29.08 -0.48
C ARG A 200 -3.75 -28.55 -1.50
N ARG A 201 -2.71 -27.86 -1.01
CA ARG A 201 -1.69 -27.22 -1.84
C ARG A 201 -2.34 -26.32 -2.91
N GLU A 202 -3.19 -25.39 -2.46
CA GLU A 202 -3.94 -24.49 -3.33
C GLU A 202 -3.74 -23.02 -2.95
N LEU A 203 -3.66 -22.20 -3.98
CA LEU A 203 -3.74 -20.73 -3.87
C LEU A 203 -5.12 -20.29 -4.37
N TRP A 204 -5.91 -19.72 -3.48
CA TRP A 204 -7.21 -19.14 -3.78
C TRP A 204 -7.10 -17.64 -3.94
N VAL A 205 -7.66 -17.08 -5.01
CA VAL A 205 -7.58 -15.65 -5.28
C VAL A 205 -8.95 -15.12 -5.68
N SER A 206 -9.44 -14.09 -4.98
CA SER A 206 -10.70 -13.44 -5.32
C SER A 206 -10.54 -12.47 -6.48
N ASN A 207 -11.52 -12.51 -7.41
CA ASN A 207 -11.65 -11.52 -8.49
C ASN A 207 -13.01 -10.82 -8.34
N MET A 208 -12.97 -9.54 -7.97
CA MET A 208 -14.18 -8.81 -7.63
C MET A 208 -15.01 -8.44 -8.85
N GLU A 209 -14.39 -8.23 -10.02
CA GLU A 209 -15.11 -7.85 -11.23
C GLU A 209 -15.88 -9.03 -11.84
N GLU A 210 -15.38 -10.24 -11.68
CA GLU A 210 -16.03 -11.45 -12.19
C GLU A 210 -16.96 -12.13 -11.19
N ASN A 211 -16.98 -11.68 -9.93
CA ASN A 211 -17.70 -12.35 -8.83
C ASN A 211 -17.25 -13.80 -8.64
N LYS A 212 -15.95 -14.05 -8.79
CA LYS A 212 -15.35 -15.38 -8.74
C LYS A 212 -14.19 -15.46 -7.77
N VAL A 213 -13.86 -16.70 -7.42
CA VAL A 213 -12.56 -17.09 -6.86
C VAL A 213 -11.88 -18.01 -7.86
N HIS A 214 -10.61 -17.75 -8.13
CA HIS A 214 -9.75 -18.58 -8.95
C HIS A 214 -8.83 -19.40 -8.06
N ILE A 215 -8.61 -20.67 -8.42
CA ILE A 215 -7.74 -21.59 -7.69
C ILE A 215 -6.60 -22.00 -8.59
N PHE A 216 -5.40 -21.88 -8.05
CA PHE A 216 -4.16 -22.35 -8.65
C PHE A 216 -3.52 -23.41 -7.77
N ASP A 217 -2.71 -24.27 -8.35
CA ASP A 217 -1.85 -25.16 -7.61
C ASP A 217 -0.73 -24.35 -6.94
N LEU A 218 -0.49 -24.57 -5.66
CA LEU A 218 0.47 -23.80 -4.88
C LEU A 218 1.93 -24.13 -5.25
N ASP A 219 2.19 -25.33 -5.74
CA ASP A 219 3.53 -25.81 -6.07
C ASP A 219 3.90 -25.51 -7.53
N THR A 220 3.05 -25.95 -8.46
CA THR A 220 3.30 -25.77 -9.90
C THR A 220 2.85 -24.42 -10.44
N LEU A 221 1.98 -23.72 -9.70
CA LEU A 221 1.35 -22.46 -10.09
C LEU A 221 0.40 -22.58 -11.29
N ASP A 222 -0.02 -23.80 -11.60
CA ASP A 222 -0.96 -24.06 -12.69
C ASP A 222 -2.38 -23.70 -12.24
N TYR A 223 -3.16 -23.18 -13.18
CA TYR A 223 -4.56 -22.93 -12.97
C TYR A 223 -5.33 -24.24 -12.79
N LYS A 224 -6.15 -24.32 -11.74
CA LYS A 224 -7.01 -25.48 -11.44
C LYS A 224 -8.45 -25.23 -11.88
N ARG A 225 -9.07 -24.15 -11.36
CA ARG A 225 -10.48 -23.85 -11.63
C ARG A 225 -10.88 -22.45 -11.17
N SER A 226 -12.08 -22.04 -11.61
CA SER A 226 -12.80 -20.88 -11.07
C SER A 226 -14.13 -21.30 -10.47
N MET A 227 -14.58 -20.55 -9.47
CA MET A 227 -15.89 -20.74 -8.82
C MET A 227 -16.59 -19.41 -8.71
N GLY A 228 -17.89 -19.37 -9.02
CA GLY A 228 -18.74 -18.24 -8.71
C GLY A 228 -19.00 -18.13 -7.22
N THR A 229 -18.94 -16.94 -6.65
CA THR A 229 -19.25 -16.75 -5.23
C THR A 229 -20.75 -16.73 -4.94
N GLY A 230 -21.59 -16.58 -5.98
CA GLY A 230 -23.01 -16.34 -5.81
C GLY A 230 -23.35 -14.94 -5.27
N GLY A 231 -22.35 -14.23 -4.73
CA GLY A 231 -22.45 -12.82 -4.28
C GLY A 231 -21.80 -11.86 -5.27
N VAL A 232 -21.72 -10.59 -4.89
CA VAL A 232 -21.21 -9.51 -5.73
C VAL A 232 -20.03 -8.82 -5.07
N PHE A 233 -18.94 -8.64 -5.82
CA PHE A 233 -17.67 -8.04 -5.42
C PHE A 233 -16.99 -8.81 -4.26
N PRO A 234 -16.53 -10.06 -4.49
CA PRO A 234 -15.78 -10.81 -3.49
C PRO A 234 -14.47 -10.10 -3.13
N LYS A 235 -14.16 -10.14 -1.84
CA LYS A 235 -12.97 -9.50 -1.27
C LYS A 235 -12.13 -10.53 -0.52
N VAL A 236 -12.23 -10.58 0.79
CA VAL A 236 -11.38 -11.40 1.65
C VAL A 236 -11.82 -12.87 1.61
N ILE A 237 -10.84 -13.75 1.62
CA ILE A 237 -11.01 -15.20 1.72
C ILE A 237 -10.44 -15.63 3.07
N ALA A 238 -11.17 -16.46 3.80
CA ALA A 238 -10.68 -17.06 5.03
C ALA A 238 -11.08 -18.53 5.11
N GLN A 239 -10.28 -19.34 5.79
CA GLN A 239 -10.55 -20.77 5.98
C GLN A 239 -10.76 -21.08 7.45
N SER A 240 -11.69 -22.00 7.75
CA SER A 240 -11.88 -22.50 9.11
C SER A 240 -10.64 -23.20 9.63
N PRO A 241 -10.38 -23.21 10.95
CA PRO A 241 -9.18 -23.82 11.53
C PRO A 241 -9.01 -25.31 11.21
N ASP A 242 -10.12 -26.02 11.07
CA ASP A 242 -10.12 -27.43 10.66
C ASP A 242 -9.92 -27.63 9.14
N GLY A 243 -9.96 -26.52 8.37
CA GLY A 243 -9.81 -26.52 6.92
C GLY A 243 -11.00 -27.12 6.16
N SER A 244 -12.15 -27.35 6.82
CA SER A 244 -13.32 -27.97 6.19
C SER A 244 -14.08 -26.99 5.31
N ILE A 245 -14.16 -25.73 5.70
CA ILE A 245 -14.87 -24.67 4.96
C ILE A 245 -13.98 -23.49 4.63
N THR A 246 -14.24 -22.89 3.48
CA THR A 246 -13.65 -21.63 3.04
C THR A 246 -14.75 -20.58 2.86
N VAL A 247 -14.55 -19.39 3.38
CA VAL A 247 -15.52 -18.30 3.32
C VAL A 247 -14.98 -17.13 2.50
N VAL A 248 -15.89 -16.44 1.80
CA VAL A 248 -15.57 -15.28 0.96
C VAL A 248 -16.53 -14.15 1.28
N SER A 249 -16.02 -12.98 1.65
CA SER A 249 -16.84 -11.79 1.87
C SER A 249 -17.24 -11.15 0.53
N ASN A 250 -18.51 -10.86 0.32
CA ASN A 250 -19.04 -10.20 -0.87
C ASN A 250 -19.49 -8.78 -0.52
N TRP A 251 -18.78 -7.81 -0.99
CA TRP A 251 -18.90 -6.42 -0.55
C TRP A 251 -20.28 -5.81 -0.88
N ILE A 252 -20.72 -5.95 -2.14
CA ILE A 252 -21.94 -5.28 -2.59
C ILE A 252 -23.22 -6.07 -2.24
N SER A 253 -23.15 -7.39 -2.21
CA SER A 253 -24.31 -8.22 -1.84
C SER A 253 -24.52 -8.40 -0.33
N TRP A 254 -23.61 -7.84 0.51
CA TRP A 254 -23.71 -7.79 1.98
C TRP A 254 -23.83 -9.16 2.64
N ASP A 255 -23.13 -10.14 2.10
CA ASP A 255 -23.14 -11.51 2.56
C ASP A 255 -21.75 -12.17 2.51
N ILE A 256 -21.70 -13.36 3.05
CA ILE A 256 -20.53 -14.23 3.02
C ILE A 256 -20.91 -15.52 2.33
N SER A 257 -20.18 -15.89 1.31
CA SER A 257 -20.26 -17.20 0.67
C SER A 257 -19.47 -18.22 1.47
N VAL A 258 -20.08 -19.40 1.71
CA VAL A 258 -19.48 -20.52 2.42
C VAL A 258 -19.29 -21.68 1.45
N PHE A 259 -18.06 -22.12 1.25
CA PHE A 259 -17.71 -23.23 0.39
C PHE A 259 -17.25 -24.43 1.20
N ASP A 260 -17.56 -25.63 0.75
CA ASP A 260 -16.82 -26.82 1.13
C ASP A 260 -15.40 -26.72 0.55
N SER A 261 -14.38 -26.78 1.41
CA SER A 261 -12.98 -26.61 0.96
C SER A 261 -12.49 -27.77 0.12
N GLN A 262 -13.10 -28.97 0.23
CA GLN A 262 -12.72 -30.17 -0.51
C GLN A 262 -13.36 -30.23 -1.89
N THR A 263 -14.71 -30.11 -1.93
CA THR A 263 -15.49 -30.24 -3.17
C THR A 263 -15.53 -28.95 -3.97
N LYS A 264 -15.29 -27.81 -3.32
CA LYS A 264 -15.41 -26.45 -3.87
C LYS A 264 -16.84 -26.03 -4.14
N GLU A 265 -17.80 -26.75 -3.60
CA GLU A 265 -19.22 -26.43 -3.75
C GLU A 265 -19.61 -25.23 -2.86
N LEU A 266 -20.42 -24.32 -3.39
CA LEU A 266 -21.04 -23.26 -2.62
C LEU A 266 -22.17 -23.87 -1.77
N LEU A 267 -21.92 -23.99 -0.47
CA LEU A 267 -22.85 -24.58 0.48
C LEU A 267 -24.01 -23.64 0.78
N ARG A 268 -23.70 -22.35 0.99
CA ARG A 268 -24.68 -21.32 1.37
C ARG A 268 -24.09 -19.92 1.29
N ARG A 269 -24.99 -18.94 1.44
CA ARG A 269 -24.63 -17.53 1.66
C ARG A 269 -25.25 -17.04 2.97
N ILE A 270 -24.49 -16.26 3.75
CA ILE A 270 -24.92 -15.74 5.05
C ILE A 270 -25.03 -14.21 4.96
N PRO A 271 -26.24 -13.62 5.00
CA PRO A 271 -26.39 -12.17 5.07
C PRO A 271 -25.80 -11.61 6.36
N VAL A 272 -25.06 -10.51 6.28
CA VAL A 272 -24.41 -9.88 7.45
C VAL A 272 -24.92 -8.47 7.76
N GLY A 273 -25.82 -7.93 6.94
CA GLY A 273 -26.49 -6.65 7.19
C GLY A 273 -25.56 -5.45 7.13
N GLY A 274 -24.67 -5.40 6.17
CA GLY A 274 -23.71 -4.32 5.90
C GLY A 274 -22.59 -4.84 5.02
N THR A 275 -21.64 -3.98 4.68
CA THR A 275 -20.55 -4.26 3.73
C THR A 275 -19.43 -5.09 4.37
N PRO A 276 -19.37 -6.44 4.19
CA PRO A 276 -18.34 -7.27 4.83
C PRO A 276 -16.98 -7.07 4.17
N ARG A 277 -15.93 -7.05 4.99
CA ARG A 277 -14.57 -6.91 4.48
C ARG A 277 -13.63 -7.96 5.07
N GLY A 278 -12.87 -7.62 6.11
CA GLY A 278 -11.97 -8.54 6.79
C GLY A 278 -12.73 -9.59 7.61
N MET A 279 -12.18 -10.80 7.69
CA MET A 279 -12.80 -11.92 8.39
C MET A 279 -11.74 -12.70 9.17
N ALA A 280 -12.12 -13.18 10.35
CA ALA A 280 -11.30 -14.07 11.17
C ALA A 280 -12.16 -15.10 11.90
N PHE A 281 -11.76 -16.36 11.88
CA PHE A 281 -12.40 -17.41 12.67
C PHE A 281 -11.91 -17.41 14.13
N SER A 282 -12.77 -17.84 15.06
CA SER A 282 -12.35 -18.31 16.36
C SER A 282 -11.55 -19.63 16.22
N PRO A 283 -10.67 -19.97 17.19
CA PRO A 283 -9.84 -21.18 17.08
C PRO A 283 -10.61 -22.49 16.99
N ASP A 284 -11.81 -22.54 17.55
CA ASP A 284 -12.72 -23.68 17.49
C ASP A 284 -13.56 -23.73 16.19
N GLY A 285 -13.42 -22.72 15.33
CA GLY A 285 -14.21 -22.58 14.10
C GLY A 285 -15.67 -22.23 14.29
N ARG A 286 -16.15 -22.06 15.53
CA ARG A 286 -17.54 -21.81 15.83
C ARG A 286 -17.97 -20.39 15.44
N PHE A 287 -17.12 -19.40 15.66
CA PHE A 287 -17.46 -18.02 15.34
C PHE A 287 -16.61 -17.49 14.19
N LEU A 288 -17.27 -16.73 13.31
CA LEU A 288 -16.61 -15.93 12.28
C LEU A 288 -16.86 -14.46 12.60
N TYR A 289 -15.80 -13.73 12.82
CA TYR A 289 -15.82 -12.28 13.05
C TYR A 289 -15.61 -11.56 11.73
N THR A 290 -16.50 -10.65 11.39
CA THR A 290 -16.47 -9.93 10.11
C THR A 290 -16.53 -8.43 10.35
N ALA A 291 -15.53 -7.71 9.86
CA ALA A 291 -15.51 -6.26 9.87
C ALA A 291 -16.50 -5.70 8.84
N ILE A 292 -17.35 -4.76 9.26
CA ILE A 292 -18.38 -4.11 8.43
C ILE A 292 -17.86 -2.73 8.01
N PHE A 293 -17.61 -2.55 6.72
CA PHE A 293 -16.89 -1.39 6.20
C PHE A 293 -17.66 -0.07 6.20
N ASP A 294 -18.95 -0.11 6.21
CA ASP A 294 -19.85 1.07 6.28
C ASP A 294 -20.23 1.45 7.71
N GLU A 295 -19.73 0.71 8.72
CA GLU A 295 -19.97 0.96 10.13
C GLU A 295 -18.72 0.63 10.98
N PRO A 296 -18.58 1.21 12.19
CA PRO A 296 -17.58 0.78 13.17
C PRO A 296 -18.02 -0.49 13.91
N VAL A 297 -18.31 -1.56 13.15
CA VAL A 297 -18.96 -2.77 13.68
C VAL A 297 -18.22 -4.02 13.24
N ILE A 298 -18.18 -5.01 14.14
CA ILE A 298 -17.83 -6.39 13.84
C ILE A 298 -19.11 -7.23 13.96
N ALA A 299 -19.54 -7.83 12.87
CA ALA A 299 -20.59 -8.86 12.89
C ALA A 299 -19.99 -10.18 13.36
N VAL A 300 -20.61 -10.80 14.35
CA VAL A 300 -20.23 -12.13 14.86
C VAL A 300 -21.22 -13.16 14.32
N ILE A 301 -20.73 -14.08 13.55
CA ILE A 301 -21.52 -15.13 12.91
C ILE A 301 -21.29 -16.43 13.66
N ASP A 302 -22.35 -17.05 14.19
CA ASP A 302 -22.30 -18.42 14.71
C ASP A 302 -22.42 -19.39 13.54
N MET A 303 -21.33 -20.07 13.23
CA MET A 303 -21.22 -20.98 12.09
C MET A 303 -21.99 -22.28 12.30
N THR A 304 -22.41 -22.60 13.52
CA THR A 304 -23.24 -23.79 13.80
C THR A 304 -24.67 -23.60 13.31
N VAL A 305 -25.15 -22.36 13.36
CA VAL A 305 -26.51 -21.97 12.90
C VAL A 305 -26.48 -21.06 11.66
N ASN A 306 -25.28 -20.71 11.18
CA ASN A 306 -25.02 -19.93 9.97
C ASN A 306 -25.78 -18.59 9.92
N ARG A 307 -25.72 -17.83 10.99
CA ARG A 307 -26.35 -16.50 11.09
C ARG A 307 -25.55 -15.57 12.01
N VAL A 308 -25.77 -14.27 11.82
CA VAL A 308 -25.26 -13.27 12.75
C VAL A 308 -25.89 -13.46 14.12
N SER A 309 -25.08 -13.71 15.12
CA SER A 309 -25.51 -13.91 16.53
C SER A 309 -25.38 -12.63 17.35
N SER A 310 -24.42 -11.77 17.01
CA SER A 310 -24.23 -10.48 17.69
C SER A 310 -23.48 -9.50 16.78
N ARG A 311 -23.51 -8.22 17.17
CA ARG A 311 -22.77 -7.14 16.50
C ARG A 311 -22.02 -6.35 17.58
N TYR A 312 -20.71 -6.29 17.47
CA TYR A 312 -19.85 -5.52 18.37
C TYR A 312 -19.61 -4.15 17.78
N ARG A 313 -20.21 -3.12 18.37
CA ARG A 313 -19.95 -1.74 17.99
C ARG A 313 -18.71 -1.24 18.70
N LEU A 314 -17.73 -0.77 17.95
CA LEU A 314 -16.45 -0.31 18.48
C LEU A 314 -16.60 1.01 19.24
N TYR A 315 -17.42 1.92 18.72
CA TYR A 315 -17.69 3.25 19.28
C TYR A 315 -18.90 3.89 18.60
N GLU A 316 -19.40 4.97 19.19
CA GLU A 316 -20.52 5.72 18.62
C GLU A 316 -20.10 6.59 17.42
N GLY A 317 -21.04 6.85 16.52
CA GLY A 317 -20.88 7.65 15.32
C GLY A 317 -20.29 6.88 14.14
N GLU A 318 -19.67 7.62 13.20
CA GLU A 318 -19.18 7.07 11.94
C GLU A 318 -17.88 6.30 12.11
N GLY A 319 -17.68 5.30 11.27
CA GLY A 319 -16.47 4.49 11.19
C GLY A 319 -16.53 3.55 9.99
N ALA A 320 -15.40 2.90 9.69
CA ALA A 320 -15.26 1.94 8.62
C ALA A 320 -14.35 0.79 9.07
N ALA A 321 -14.92 -0.17 9.80
CA ALA A 321 -14.18 -1.36 10.23
C ALA A 321 -13.77 -2.15 8.98
N ARG A 322 -12.44 -2.39 8.82
CA ARG A 322 -11.93 -2.85 7.54
C ARG A 322 -11.27 -4.23 7.58
N HIS A 323 -10.33 -4.43 8.47
CA HIS A 323 -9.62 -5.70 8.63
C HIS A 323 -9.80 -6.18 10.07
N VAL A 324 -9.88 -7.48 10.28
CA VAL A 324 -9.96 -8.09 11.60
C VAL A 324 -9.03 -9.30 11.66
N ILE A 325 -8.33 -9.45 12.77
CA ILE A 325 -7.48 -10.59 13.09
C ILE A 325 -7.88 -11.09 14.47
N TYR A 326 -8.01 -12.40 14.62
CA TYR A 326 -8.20 -13.02 15.94
C TYR A 326 -6.86 -13.54 16.48
N ARG A 327 -6.57 -13.23 17.72
CA ARG A 327 -5.44 -13.82 18.47
C ARG A 327 -5.70 -13.83 19.96
N ASP A 328 -5.60 -14.99 20.60
CA ASP A 328 -5.61 -15.15 22.06
C ASP A 328 -6.79 -14.43 22.76
N GLY A 329 -8.02 -14.62 22.24
CA GLY A 329 -9.24 -14.00 22.77
C GLY A 329 -9.41 -12.52 22.46
N ARG A 330 -8.54 -11.94 21.65
CA ARG A 330 -8.59 -10.56 21.18
C ARG A 330 -8.87 -10.49 19.68
N LEU A 331 -9.61 -9.45 19.27
CA LEU A 331 -9.73 -9.05 17.88
C LEU A 331 -8.94 -7.76 17.70
N TYR A 332 -8.03 -7.76 16.72
CA TYR A 332 -7.36 -6.56 16.25
C TYR A 332 -8.10 -6.06 15.02
N VAL A 333 -8.54 -4.81 15.05
CA VAL A 333 -9.44 -4.26 14.02
C VAL A 333 -8.92 -2.92 13.53
N SER A 334 -8.68 -2.81 12.22
CA SER A 334 -8.43 -1.51 11.60
C SER A 334 -9.74 -0.79 11.28
N ASP A 335 -9.78 0.52 11.53
CA ASP A 335 -10.84 1.40 11.05
C ASP A 335 -10.25 2.44 10.09
N MET A 336 -10.68 2.38 8.84
CA MET A 336 -10.15 3.24 7.79
C MET A 336 -10.61 4.68 7.92
N TYR A 337 -11.86 4.90 8.32
CA TYR A 337 -12.43 6.24 8.43
C TYR A 337 -11.80 7.03 9.58
N ARG A 338 -11.69 6.42 10.75
CA ARG A 338 -11.10 7.08 11.93
C ARG A 338 -9.58 7.03 11.96
N GLY A 339 -8.97 6.20 11.13
CA GLY A 339 -7.51 6.03 11.13
C GLY A 339 -7.00 5.36 12.39
N THR A 340 -7.77 4.41 12.94
CA THR A 340 -7.44 3.71 14.18
C THR A 340 -7.13 2.24 13.98
N VAL A 341 -6.34 1.69 14.91
CA VAL A 341 -6.30 0.25 15.21
C VAL A 341 -6.89 0.04 16.60
N ASN A 342 -7.68 -0.99 16.74
CA ASN A 342 -8.47 -1.27 17.93
C ASN A 342 -8.21 -2.69 18.42
N ILE A 343 -8.19 -2.89 19.75
CA ILE A 343 -8.20 -4.21 20.40
C ILE A 343 -9.58 -4.39 21.05
N VAL A 344 -10.25 -5.47 20.71
CA VAL A 344 -11.59 -5.81 21.19
C VAL A 344 -11.53 -7.19 21.84
N ASN A 345 -12.21 -7.36 22.98
CA ASN A 345 -12.41 -8.68 23.56
C ASN A 345 -13.31 -9.51 22.65
N ALA A 346 -12.82 -10.65 22.17
CA ALA A 346 -13.53 -11.47 21.19
C ALA A 346 -14.82 -12.11 21.72
N SER A 347 -14.91 -12.35 23.03
CA SER A 347 -16.09 -13.00 23.65
C SER A 347 -17.18 -12.01 24.03
N THR A 348 -16.82 -10.78 24.44
CA THR A 348 -17.75 -9.79 24.96
C THR A 348 -18.03 -8.63 24.01
N GLY A 349 -17.17 -8.40 23.03
CA GLY A 349 -17.20 -7.23 22.16
C GLY A 349 -16.72 -5.94 22.81
N ALA A 350 -16.21 -5.99 24.04
CA ALA A 350 -15.71 -4.81 24.74
C ALA A 350 -14.46 -4.24 24.05
N LEU A 351 -14.48 -2.96 23.74
CA LEU A 351 -13.31 -2.23 23.24
C LEU A 351 -12.29 -2.09 24.38
N LEU A 352 -11.11 -2.68 24.22
CA LEU A 352 -10.04 -2.67 25.21
C LEU A 352 -9.06 -1.52 24.97
N VAL A 353 -8.65 -1.33 23.73
CA VAL A 353 -7.71 -0.29 23.30
C VAL A 353 -8.16 0.28 21.96
N SER A 354 -8.02 1.59 21.79
CA SER A 354 -8.17 2.27 20.51
C SER A 354 -7.04 3.28 20.33
N ARG A 355 -6.31 3.19 19.22
CA ARG A 355 -5.21 4.11 18.90
C ARG A 355 -5.39 4.67 17.51
N ARG A 356 -5.45 6.00 17.41
CA ARG A 356 -5.32 6.69 16.13
C ARG A 356 -3.85 6.73 15.73
N ILE A 357 -3.52 6.20 14.56
CA ILE A 357 -2.14 6.05 14.08
C ILE A 357 -1.87 6.79 12.78
N GLY A 358 -2.86 6.93 11.91
CA GLY A 358 -2.70 7.65 10.64
C GLY A 358 -3.99 7.68 9.82
N PRO A 359 -4.05 8.44 8.74
CA PRO A 359 -5.22 8.49 7.88
C PRO A 359 -5.39 7.20 7.08
N ASN A 360 -6.62 6.83 6.74
CA ASN A 360 -6.94 5.72 5.84
C ASN A 360 -6.21 4.41 6.18
N ILE A 361 -6.26 3.98 7.45
CA ILE A 361 -5.67 2.71 7.88
C ILE A 361 -6.34 1.57 7.11
N ASN A 362 -5.51 0.75 6.47
CA ASN A 362 -5.96 -0.24 5.51
C ASN A 362 -5.84 -1.67 6.06
N THR A 363 -4.81 -2.37 5.69
CA THR A 363 -4.55 -3.76 6.09
C THR A 363 -3.79 -3.78 7.40
N ILE A 364 -4.07 -4.75 8.25
CA ILE A 364 -3.26 -5.07 9.42
C ILE A 364 -2.81 -6.53 9.33
N VAL A 365 -1.63 -6.80 9.86
CA VAL A 365 -1.10 -8.16 10.04
C VAL A 365 -0.47 -8.27 11.44
N LEU A 366 -0.45 -9.47 12.00
CA LEU A 366 0.32 -9.78 13.21
C LEU A 366 1.65 -10.40 12.81
N SER A 367 2.71 -10.04 13.54
CA SER A 367 3.97 -10.78 13.46
C SER A 367 3.75 -12.25 13.88
N PRO A 368 4.49 -13.22 13.33
CA PRO A 368 4.31 -14.63 13.69
C PRO A 368 4.42 -14.92 15.19
N ASP A 369 5.27 -14.19 15.91
CA ASP A 369 5.40 -14.28 17.37
C ASP A 369 4.25 -13.61 18.14
N GLY A 370 3.33 -12.93 17.45
CA GLY A 370 2.17 -12.24 18.02
C GLY A 370 2.48 -10.98 18.84
N LYS A 371 3.73 -10.49 18.81
CA LYS A 371 4.15 -9.34 19.63
C LYS A 371 3.89 -7.99 18.97
N ARG A 372 3.77 -7.96 17.65
CA ARG A 372 3.58 -6.74 16.85
C ARG A 372 2.34 -6.80 15.99
N VAL A 373 1.61 -5.69 15.94
CA VAL A 373 0.61 -5.41 14.90
C VAL A 373 1.25 -4.45 13.90
N ILE A 374 1.21 -4.81 12.64
CA ILE A 374 1.71 -3.97 11.56
C ILE A 374 0.52 -3.49 10.75
N ALA A 375 0.43 -2.19 10.50
CA ALA A 375 -0.72 -1.56 9.86
C ALA A 375 -0.28 -0.66 8.70
N SER A 376 -0.88 -0.83 7.52
CA SER A 376 -0.68 0.10 6.40
C SER A 376 -1.67 1.26 6.47
N SER A 377 -1.18 2.44 6.12
CA SER A 377 -1.95 3.66 5.92
C SER A 377 -1.74 4.15 4.49
N ARG A 378 -2.82 4.43 3.81
CA ARG A 378 -2.77 4.94 2.43
C ARG A 378 -2.32 6.41 2.33
N GLY A 379 -2.14 7.10 3.47
CA GLY A 379 -2.04 8.55 3.47
C GLY A 379 -3.40 9.20 3.23
N ARG A 380 -3.44 10.53 3.10
CA ARG A 380 -4.66 11.24 2.69
C ARG A 380 -4.95 10.97 1.21
N ASN A 381 -6.20 10.73 0.89
CA ASN A 381 -6.59 10.58 -0.51
C ASN A 381 -6.48 11.92 -1.26
N ASN A 382 -6.30 11.84 -2.57
CA ASN A 382 -6.57 12.96 -3.45
C ASN A 382 -8.04 13.37 -3.31
N SER A 383 -8.33 14.68 -3.25
CA SER A 383 -9.66 15.21 -2.99
C SER A 383 -10.65 14.96 -4.14
N GLU A 384 -10.15 14.83 -5.35
CA GLU A 384 -10.97 14.63 -6.55
C GLU A 384 -11.15 13.14 -6.88
N ASP A 385 -10.07 12.36 -6.75
CA ASP A 385 -10.04 10.97 -7.16
C ASP A 385 -9.03 10.17 -6.33
N TYR A 386 -9.50 9.20 -5.54
CA TYR A 386 -8.65 8.36 -4.71
C TYR A 386 -7.71 7.45 -5.52
N THR A 387 -7.90 7.30 -6.82
CA THR A 387 -7.00 6.55 -7.72
C THR A 387 -5.84 7.41 -8.24
N ARG A 388 -5.77 8.67 -7.82
CA ARG A 388 -4.64 9.56 -8.06
C ARG A 388 -3.79 9.71 -6.79
N PRO A 389 -2.49 10.00 -6.92
CA PRO A 389 -1.65 10.30 -5.76
C PRO A 389 -2.25 11.40 -4.89
N GLY A 390 -2.32 11.14 -3.59
CA GLY A 390 -2.73 12.11 -2.59
C GLY A 390 -1.62 13.11 -2.26
N PRO A 391 -1.91 14.08 -1.37
CA PRO A 391 -0.92 15.10 -0.97
C PRO A 391 0.25 14.49 -0.18
N ASP A 392 0.01 13.39 0.56
CA ASP A 392 1.01 12.74 1.39
C ASP A 392 1.43 11.39 0.82
N PHE A 393 2.62 10.95 1.20
CA PHE A 393 2.93 9.54 1.17
C PHE A 393 2.15 8.78 2.25
N GLY A 394 1.88 7.51 1.97
CA GLY A 394 1.38 6.61 2.99
C GLY A 394 2.51 6.11 3.90
N ALA A 395 2.14 5.30 4.87
CA ALA A 395 3.10 4.74 5.82
C ALA A 395 2.69 3.34 6.29
N VAL A 396 3.65 2.61 6.83
CA VAL A 396 3.44 1.38 7.57
C VAL A 396 3.84 1.63 9.03
N TYR A 397 2.95 1.30 9.94
CA TYR A 397 3.13 1.48 11.37
C TYR A 397 3.37 0.13 12.03
N ILE A 398 4.41 0.03 12.84
CA ILE A 398 4.73 -1.13 13.67
C ILE A 398 4.35 -0.79 15.10
N LEU A 399 3.42 -1.55 15.65
CA LEU A 399 2.80 -1.31 16.94
C LEU A 399 3.03 -2.51 17.86
N LYS A 400 3.15 -2.31 19.16
CA LYS A 400 3.09 -3.40 20.12
C LYS A 400 1.69 -4.02 20.12
N ALA A 401 1.58 -5.33 20.06
CA ALA A 401 0.28 -6.01 20.06
C ALA A 401 -0.46 -5.91 21.40
N GLU A 402 0.26 -5.63 22.48
CA GLU A 402 -0.32 -5.54 23.83
C GLU A 402 -1.23 -4.32 24.00
N ASP A 403 -0.75 -3.13 23.58
CA ASP A 403 -1.37 -1.83 23.87
C ASP A 403 -1.44 -0.87 22.67
N LEU A 404 -1.00 -1.32 21.50
CA LEU A 404 -0.91 -0.57 20.24
C LEU A 404 0.00 0.66 20.31
N SER A 405 0.94 0.71 21.28
CA SER A 405 1.96 1.76 21.29
C SER A 405 2.86 1.64 20.04
N LEU A 406 3.20 2.80 19.48
CA LEU A 406 4.01 2.89 18.25
C LEU A 406 5.46 2.53 18.56
N GLU A 407 6.01 1.53 17.89
CA GLU A 407 7.44 1.22 17.90
C GLU A 407 8.18 1.92 16.77
N GLU A 408 7.66 1.82 15.55
CA GLU A 408 8.29 2.40 14.37
C GLU A 408 7.26 2.79 13.31
N ARG A 409 7.60 3.79 12.49
CA ARG A 409 6.87 4.17 11.29
C ARG A 409 7.84 4.11 10.10
N ILE A 410 7.46 3.39 9.07
CA ILE A 410 8.12 3.32 7.77
C ILE A 410 7.29 4.13 6.78
N TRP A 411 7.92 5.01 6.05
CA TRP A 411 7.27 5.69 4.95
C TRP A 411 7.18 4.77 3.74
N GLY A 412 5.97 4.59 3.18
CA GLY A 412 5.77 4.02 1.86
C GLY A 412 5.72 5.10 0.80
N ARG A 413 5.26 4.74 -0.40
CA ARG A 413 4.97 5.67 -1.50
C ARG A 413 3.47 6.02 -1.53
N ASN A 414 2.88 6.05 -2.71
CA ASN A 414 1.46 6.40 -2.86
C ASN A 414 0.57 5.19 -2.53
N GLN A 415 -0.09 5.29 -1.39
CA GLN A 415 -1.10 4.36 -0.91
C GLN A 415 -0.58 2.95 -0.56
N PRO A 416 0.31 2.77 0.43
CA PRO A 416 0.58 1.46 1.01
C PRO A 416 -0.72 0.73 1.36
N THR A 417 -0.92 -0.46 0.81
CA THR A 417 -2.22 -1.15 0.92
C THR A 417 -2.08 -2.57 1.44
N GLY A 418 -1.49 -3.49 0.67
CA GLY A 418 -1.25 -4.86 1.07
C GLY A 418 -0.06 -4.98 2.02
N LEU A 419 -0.12 -5.91 2.95
CA LEU A 419 0.94 -6.22 3.90
C LEU A 419 1.15 -7.72 3.99
N ALA A 420 2.40 -8.16 4.10
CA ALA A 420 2.75 -9.52 4.45
C ALA A 420 4.02 -9.54 5.31
N VAL A 421 4.04 -10.42 6.31
CA VAL A 421 5.24 -10.75 7.09
C VAL A 421 5.68 -12.15 6.70
N SER A 422 6.98 -12.36 6.48
CA SER A 422 7.50 -13.68 6.19
C SER A 422 7.23 -14.66 7.34
N PRO A 423 7.08 -15.97 7.08
CA PRO A 423 6.77 -16.95 8.11
C PRO A 423 7.79 -16.99 9.27
N ASP A 424 9.05 -16.65 9.01
CA ASP A 424 10.10 -16.52 10.01
C ASP A 424 10.07 -15.19 10.79
N GLY A 425 9.19 -14.27 10.39
CA GLY A 425 9.00 -12.96 11.01
C GLY A 425 10.12 -11.96 10.77
N ARG A 426 11.08 -12.24 9.88
CA ARG A 426 12.25 -11.39 9.63
C ARG A 426 12.03 -10.36 8.54
N TYR A 427 11.06 -10.57 7.66
CA TYR A 427 10.82 -9.69 6.53
C TYR A 427 9.39 -9.19 6.49
N LEU A 428 9.24 -7.95 6.11
CA LEU A 428 7.98 -7.27 5.87
C LEU A 428 7.92 -6.83 4.42
N VAL A 429 6.82 -7.12 3.75
CA VAL A 429 6.50 -6.60 2.42
C VAL A 429 5.24 -5.77 2.50
N PHE A 430 5.19 -4.67 1.77
CA PHE A 430 3.95 -3.97 1.50
C PHE A 430 3.88 -3.49 0.04
N THR A 431 2.65 -3.30 -0.43
CA THR A 431 2.38 -2.82 -1.79
C THR A 431 2.11 -1.33 -1.77
N ASP A 432 2.68 -0.58 -2.73
CA ASP A 432 2.29 0.81 -3.01
C ASP A 432 1.33 0.81 -4.21
N PHE A 433 0.06 0.96 -3.88
CA PHE A 433 -1.06 0.69 -4.78
C PHE A 433 -1.04 1.53 -6.07
N LEU A 434 -0.61 2.79 -5.99
CA LEU A 434 -0.60 3.68 -7.16
C LEU A 434 0.74 3.71 -7.91
N ASP A 435 1.80 3.15 -7.31
CA ASP A 435 3.13 3.18 -7.91
C ASP A 435 3.51 1.87 -8.61
N ALA A 436 2.61 0.89 -8.58
CA ALA A 436 2.83 -0.43 -9.19
C ALA A 436 4.15 -1.07 -8.70
N ASN A 437 4.39 -1.01 -7.39
CA ASN A 437 5.56 -1.62 -6.78
C ASN A 437 5.25 -2.27 -5.43
N ILE A 438 6.22 -2.99 -4.91
CA ILE A 438 6.28 -3.51 -3.55
C ILE A 438 7.61 -3.12 -2.94
N GLU A 439 7.60 -2.85 -1.64
CA GLU A 439 8.79 -2.60 -0.84
C GLU A 439 9.03 -3.79 0.10
N LEU A 440 10.27 -4.27 0.14
CA LEU A 440 10.73 -5.33 1.04
C LEU A 440 11.65 -4.75 2.10
N TYR A 441 11.33 -5.00 3.37
CA TYR A 441 12.12 -4.60 4.53
C TYR A 441 12.58 -5.81 5.32
N GLN A 442 13.76 -5.72 5.91
CA GLN A 442 14.29 -6.67 6.88
C GLN A 442 14.19 -6.09 8.28
N ASP A 443 13.70 -6.89 9.24
CA ASP A 443 13.75 -6.59 10.68
C ASP A 443 15.14 -6.96 11.20
N ILE A 444 15.98 -5.95 11.45
CA ILE A 444 17.34 -6.15 11.95
C ILE A 444 17.41 -6.35 13.47
N SER A 445 16.29 -6.32 14.16
CA SER A 445 16.18 -6.65 15.58
C SER A 445 16.06 -8.16 15.84
N LYS A 446 15.95 -8.98 14.78
CA LYS A 446 15.74 -10.43 14.82
C LYS A 446 16.89 -11.25 14.27
#